data_58b3cd9be772d848d979c5a216869976
#
_entry.id   58b3cd9be772d848d979c5a216869976
#
_cell.length_a   1.000
_cell.length_b   1.000
_cell.length_c   1.000
_cell.angle_alpha   90.00
_cell.angle_beta   90.00
_cell.angle_gamma   90.00
#
_symmetry.space_group_name_H-M   'P 1'
#
loop_
_entity.id
_entity.type
_entity.pdbx_description
1 polymer ?
#
loop_
_entity_poly.entity_id
_entity_poly.type
_entity_poly.pdbx_seq_one_letter_code
_entity_poly.pdbx_strand_id
1 'polypeptide(L)'
;VIMIFLFIIPSIPAIFGNFFLPIMLGTDDVAFPKLNLLSFWLYVVGAIFALLTLIIGDGPADTGWTFYAPYSVQTGTNVTMSVLAAFILGFSSILTGLNFIVTIHRLRAPGMGWFKMPLFAWSLYATSWIQLLATPIVGITLLMIIAERAFGLGLFDPALGGDPILYQHLFWIYSHPAVYIMVLPGMGVVSDIVPVFSRKPAFGYKAIVVSSIAIAFA
;
A
#
# COMPACT_ATOMS: atom_id res chain seq x y z
N VAL A 1 11.88 7.78 -2.02
CA VAL A 1 11.53 6.35 -1.85
C VAL A 1 11.15 6.06 -0.40
N ILE A 2 12.05 6.21 0.56
CA ILE A 2 11.84 5.90 1.98
C ILE A 2 10.62 6.62 2.55
N MET A 3 10.49 7.93 2.34
CA MET A 3 9.36 8.72 2.85
C MET A 3 8.00 8.16 2.35
N ILE A 4 7.90 7.82 1.08
CA ILE A 4 6.64 7.34 0.49
C ILE A 4 6.34 5.91 0.95
N PHE A 5 7.25 4.97 0.71
CA PHE A 5 6.97 3.54 0.92
C PHE A 5 7.04 3.09 2.38
N LEU A 6 7.88 3.72 3.23
CA LEU A 6 8.01 3.33 4.63
C LEU A 6 7.19 4.18 5.59
N PHE A 7 6.95 5.44 5.28
CA PHE A 7 6.22 6.32 6.21
C PHE A 7 4.81 6.60 5.75
N ILE A 8 4.62 7.28 4.62
CA ILE A 8 3.31 7.84 4.27
C ILE A 8 2.29 6.73 3.97
N ILE A 9 2.63 5.79 3.08
CA ILE A 9 1.69 4.74 2.66
C ILE A 9 1.26 3.84 3.85
N PRO A 10 2.17 3.30 4.68
CA PRO A 10 1.76 2.38 5.73
C PRO A 10 1.27 3.05 7.01
N SER A 11 1.54 4.35 7.24
CA SER A 11 1.28 5.00 8.54
C SER A 11 -0.14 4.81 9.05
N ILE A 12 -1.14 5.21 8.28
CA ILE A 12 -2.52 5.14 8.77
C ILE A 12 -3.08 3.71 8.67
N PRO A 13 -3.02 3.02 7.51
CA PRO A 13 -3.62 1.69 7.42
C PRO A 13 -2.89 0.66 8.29
N ALA A 14 -1.56 0.65 8.33
CA ALA A 14 -0.84 -0.37 9.09
C ALA A 14 -0.83 -0.09 10.59
N ILE A 15 -0.59 1.15 11.02
CA ILE A 15 -0.52 1.48 12.45
C ILE A 15 -1.92 1.54 13.05
N PHE A 16 -2.77 2.46 12.57
CA PHE A 16 -4.10 2.63 13.13
C PHE A 16 -5.04 1.47 12.77
N GLY A 17 -4.89 0.88 11.59
CA GLY A 17 -5.67 -0.27 11.18
C GLY A 17 -5.45 -1.47 12.11
N ASN A 18 -4.21 -1.86 12.37
CA ASN A 18 -3.91 -2.97 13.27
C ASN A 18 -4.34 -2.71 14.71
N PHE A 19 -4.27 -1.45 15.16
CA PHE A 19 -4.63 -1.10 16.52
C PHE A 19 -6.14 -0.91 16.73
N PHE A 20 -6.79 -0.14 15.85
CA PHE A 20 -8.18 0.24 16.07
C PHE A 20 -9.19 -0.71 15.43
N LEU A 21 -8.84 -1.40 14.32
CA LEU A 21 -9.80 -2.26 13.64
C LEU A 21 -10.37 -3.38 14.54
N PRO A 22 -9.56 -4.14 15.29
CA PRO A 22 -10.09 -5.14 16.23
C PRO A 22 -11.02 -4.51 17.26
N ILE A 23 -10.61 -3.40 17.89
CA ILE A 23 -11.40 -2.70 18.90
C ILE A 23 -12.74 -2.24 18.31
N MET A 24 -12.75 -1.65 17.14
CA MET A 24 -13.96 -1.16 16.46
C MET A 24 -14.89 -2.28 16.02
N LEU A 25 -14.37 -3.46 15.71
CA LEU A 25 -15.15 -4.62 15.36
C LEU A 25 -15.60 -5.47 16.57
N GLY A 26 -15.05 -5.19 17.76
CA GLY A 26 -15.34 -5.94 18.99
C GLY A 26 -14.69 -7.32 19.02
N THR A 27 -13.48 -7.46 18.49
CA THR A 27 -12.68 -8.68 18.49
C THR A 27 -11.36 -8.45 19.21
N ASP A 28 -10.78 -9.52 19.76
CA ASP A 28 -9.53 -9.44 20.52
C ASP A 28 -8.31 -9.18 19.62
N ASP A 29 -8.32 -9.67 18.38
CA ASP A 29 -7.21 -9.50 17.42
C ASP A 29 -7.74 -9.60 15.98
N VAL A 30 -6.83 -9.39 15.01
CA VAL A 30 -7.08 -9.63 13.59
C VAL A 30 -7.23 -11.13 13.30
N ALA A 31 -7.83 -11.50 12.17
CA ALA A 31 -8.16 -12.90 11.83
C ALA A 31 -6.94 -13.83 11.79
N PHE A 32 -5.80 -13.32 11.36
CA PHE A 32 -4.56 -14.11 11.25
C PHE A 32 -3.37 -13.42 11.96
N PRO A 33 -3.24 -13.54 13.29
CA PRO A 33 -2.17 -12.88 14.04
C PRO A 33 -0.76 -13.27 13.58
N LYS A 34 -0.54 -14.54 13.23
CA LYS A 34 0.76 -15.02 12.70
C LYS A 34 1.10 -14.42 11.34
N LEU A 35 0.09 -14.23 10.48
CA LEU A 35 0.25 -13.58 9.19
C LEU A 35 0.57 -12.10 9.36
N ASN A 36 -0.06 -11.47 10.35
CA ASN A 36 0.22 -10.09 10.74
C ASN A 36 1.67 -9.90 11.19
N LEU A 37 2.16 -10.81 12.04
CA LEU A 37 3.55 -10.83 12.46
C LEU A 37 4.51 -11.03 11.28
N LEU A 38 4.17 -11.91 10.33
CA LEU A 38 4.96 -12.11 9.12
C LEU A 38 5.00 -10.82 8.28
N SER A 39 3.87 -10.14 8.10
CA SER A 39 3.83 -8.88 7.36
C SER A 39 4.71 -7.81 8.00
N PHE A 40 4.73 -7.73 9.33
CA PHE A 40 5.62 -6.84 10.07
C PHE A 40 7.11 -7.17 9.83
N TRP A 41 7.50 -8.43 9.87
CA TRP A 41 8.89 -8.82 9.60
C TRP A 41 9.31 -8.56 8.16
N LEU A 42 8.43 -8.76 7.19
CA LEU A 42 8.67 -8.36 5.80
C LEU A 42 8.85 -6.85 5.67
N TYR A 43 8.05 -6.06 6.39
CA TYR A 43 8.23 -4.61 6.46
C TYR A 43 9.61 -4.24 7.02
N VAL A 44 10.04 -4.87 8.13
CA VAL A 44 11.36 -4.64 8.73
C VAL A 44 12.49 -4.99 7.75
N VAL A 45 12.39 -6.13 7.07
CA VAL A 45 13.39 -6.52 6.06
C VAL A 45 13.43 -5.50 4.92
N GLY A 46 12.28 -5.11 4.37
CA GLY A 46 12.20 -4.08 3.33
C GLY A 46 12.79 -2.74 3.79
N ALA A 47 12.53 -2.34 5.04
CA ALA A 47 13.09 -1.13 5.63
C ALA A 47 14.62 -1.20 5.75
N ILE A 48 15.17 -2.34 6.17
CA ILE A 48 16.62 -2.55 6.23
C ILE A 48 17.23 -2.40 4.84
N PHE A 49 16.66 -3.06 3.81
CA PHE A 49 17.15 -2.91 2.44
C PHE A 49 17.10 -1.46 1.96
N ALA A 50 16.01 -0.74 2.26
CA ALA A 50 15.88 0.68 1.90
C ALA A 50 16.94 1.55 2.60
N LEU A 51 17.22 1.32 3.88
CA LEU A 51 18.25 2.05 4.63
C LEU A 51 19.66 1.71 4.16
N LEU A 52 19.92 0.47 3.81
CA LEU A 52 21.22 0.04 3.28
C LEU A 52 21.57 0.77 1.98
N THR A 53 20.60 1.21 1.19
CA THR A 53 20.86 2.00 -0.02
C THR A 53 21.55 3.34 0.26
N LEU A 54 21.48 3.85 1.49
CA LEU A 54 22.14 5.09 1.90
C LEU A 54 23.64 4.91 2.21
N ILE A 55 24.06 3.66 2.46
CA ILE A 55 25.39 3.36 3.01
C ILE A 55 26.22 2.53 2.05
N ILE A 56 25.58 1.67 1.24
CA ILE A 56 26.26 0.69 0.39
C ILE A 56 26.22 1.13 -1.07
N GLY A 57 27.35 0.95 -1.79
CA GLY A 57 27.46 1.16 -3.23
C GLY A 57 27.58 2.62 -3.63
N ASP A 58 27.14 2.96 -4.85
CA ASP A 58 27.35 4.26 -5.49
C ASP A 58 26.33 5.33 -5.07
N GLY A 59 25.79 5.22 -3.86
CA GLY A 59 24.85 6.16 -3.27
C GLY A 59 23.37 5.76 -3.44
N PRO A 60 22.45 6.50 -2.79
CA PRO A 60 21.02 6.21 -2.84
C PRO A 60 20.47 6.39 -4.25
N ALA A 61 19.36 5.71 -4.55
CA ALA A 61 18.67 5.85 -5.83
C ALA A 61 18.26 7.31 -6.08
N ASP A 62 18.74 7.88 -7.16
CA ASP A 62 18.52 9.27 -7.59
C ASP A 62 17.31 9.43 -8.53
N THR A 63 16.57 8.35 -8.76
CA THR A 63 15.41 8.26 -9.69
C THR A 63 14.11 8.81 -9.12
N GLY A 64 14.11 9.32 -7.88
CA GLY A 64 12.87 9.60 -7.16
C GLY A 64 12.13 8.32 -6.76
N TRP A 65 10.89 8.47 -6.29
CA TRP A 65 10.07 7.34 -5.85
C TRP A 65 9.37 6.59 -6.99
N THR A 66 9.34 7.18 -8.18
CA THR A 66 8.68 6.63 -9.36
C THR A 66 9.55 5.68 -10.17
N PHE A 67 10.88 5.71 -9.96
CA PHE A 67 11.83 4.87 -10.70
C PHE A 67 11.67 4.93 -12.22
N TYR A 68 11.42 6.10 -12.80
CA TYR A 68 11.14 6.20 -14.23
C TYR A 68 12.27 5.73 -15.14
N ALA A 69 11.91 4.82 -16.03
CA ALA A 69 12.74 4.42 -17.15
C ALA A 69 12.73 5.55 -18.25
N PRO A 70 13.80 5.71 -19.05
CA PRO A 70 14.99 4.85 -19.10
C PRO A 70 16.02 5.15 -18.01
N TYR A 71 15.95 6.28 -17.32
CA TYR A 71 16.96 6.71 -16.37
C TYR A 71 17.22 5.69 -15.25
N SER A 72 16.17 5.10 -14.68
CA SER A 72 16.29 4.10 -13.61
C SER A 72 17.01 2.82 -14.03
N VAL A 73 16.98 2.48 -15.30
CA VAL A 73 17.67 1.29 -15.82
C VAL A 73 19.12 1.58 -16.23
N GLN A 74 19.47 2.84 -16.50
CA GLN A 74 20.79 3.27 -16.96
C GLN A 74 21.69 3.81 -15.85
N THR A 75 21.12 4.45 -14.80
CA THR A 75 21.91 5.05 -13.72
C THR A 75 22.73 4.02 -12.94
N GLY A 76 23.94 4.41 -12.50
CA GLY A 76 24.82 3.58 -11.65
C GLY A 76 24.39 3.47 -10.20
N THR A 77 23.45 4.31 -9.74
CA THR A 77 23.03 4.36 -8.32
C THR A 77 22.27 3.11 -7.86
N ASN A 78 22.02 2.98 -6.55
CA ASN A 78 21.42 1.80 -5.91
C ASN A 78 19.91 1.62 -6.20
N VAL A 79 19.51 1.72 -7.47
CA VAL A 79 18.12 1.51 -7.89
C VAL A 79 17.68 0.07 -7.62
N THR A 80 18.49 -0.92 -7.97
CA THR A 80 18.14 -2.34 -7.78
C THR A 80 17.78 -2.66 -6.33
N MET A 81 18.59 -2.20 -5.37
CA MET A 81 18.33 -2.44 -3.95
C MET A 81 17.10 -1.67 -3.46
N SER A 82 16.91 -0.43 -3.92
CA SER A 82 15.72 0.39 -3.59
C SER A 82 14.42 -0.23 -4.13
N VAL A 83 14.47 -0.75 -5.34
CA VAL A 83 13.34 -1.43 -5.99
C VAL A 83 13.05 -2.76 -5.30
N LEU A 84 14.08 -3.53 -4.93
CA LEU A 84 13.92 -4.76 -4.15
C LEU A 84 13.29 -4.48 -2.78
N ALA A 85 13.70 -3.41 -2.09
CA ALA A 85 13.07 -2.98 -0.86
C ALA A 85 11.57 -2.71 -1.04
N ALA A 86 11.20 -1.92 -2.05
CA ALA A 86 9.80 -1.62 -2.36
C ALA A 86 9.01 -2.90 -2.74
N PHE A 87 9.61 -3.83 -3.46
CA PHE A 87 9.02 -5.12 -3.78
C PHE A 87 8.70 -5.95 -2.53
N ILE A 88 9.62 -6.06 -1.58
CA ILE A 88 9.41 -6.76 -0.30
C ILE A 88 8.31 -6.09 0.51
N LEU A 89 8.29 -4.75 0.57
CA LEU A 89 7.23 -3.98 1.23
C LEU A 89 5.85 -4.24 0.61
N GLY A 90 5.80 -4.50 -0.70
CA GLY A 90 4.58 -4.90 -1.40
C GLY A 90 3.95 -6.18 -0.81
N PHE A 91 4.73 -7.20 -0.51
CA PHE A 91 4.22 -8.40 0.16
C PHE A 91 3.67 -8.11 1.54
N SER A 92 4.35 -7.30 2.35
CA SER A 92 3.82 -6.86 3.64
C SER A 92 2.45 -6.19 3.50
N SER A 93 2.28 -5.33 2.51
CA SER A 93 1.02 -4.66 2.21
C SER A 93 -0.10 -5.64 1.82
N ILE A 94 0.18 -6.59 0.92
CA ILE A 94 -0.78 -7.62 0.49
C ILE A 94 -1.26 -8.45 1.68
N LEU A 95 -0.35 -8.91 2.54
CA LEU A 95 -0.69 -9.73 3.70
C LEU A 95 -1.54 -8.95 4.71
N THR A 96 -1.24 -7.68 4.94
CA THR A 96 -2.04 -6.80 5.79
C THR A 96 -3.45 -6.61 5.22
N GLY A 97 -3.56 -6.30 3.93
CA GLY A 97 -4.85 -6.14 3.26
C GLY A 97 -5.72 -7.40 3.31
N LEU A 98 -5.13 -8.55 3.02
CA LEU A 98 -5.82 -9.85 3.15
C LEU A 98 -6.34 -10.09 4.57
N ASN A 99 -5.50 -9.81 5.57
CA ASN A 99 -5.87 -9.99 6.97
C ASN A 99 -7.04 -9.09 7.37
N PHE A 100 -7.04 -7.82 6.98
CA PHE A 100 -8.13 -6.89 7.29
C PHE A 100 -9.43 -7.27 6.59
N ILE A 101 -9.39 -7.73 5.33
CA ILE A 101 -10.59 -8.22 4.64
C ILE A 101 -11.21 -9.37 5.42
N VAL A 102 -10.42 -10.37 5.79
CA VAL A 102 -10.93 -11.54 6.52
C VAL A 102 -11.42 -11.17 7.91
N THR A 103 -10.71 -10.29 8.62
CA THR A 103 -11.13 -9.76 9.92
C THR A 103 -12.51 -9.12 9.84
N ILE A 104 -12.72 -8.22 8.87
CA ILE A 104 -14.00 -7.53 8.67
C ILE A 104 -15.11 -8.51 8.25
N HIS A 105 -14.80 -9.53 7.46
CA HIS A 105 -15.81 -10.50 7.04
C HIS A 105 -16.24 -11.45 8.16
N ARG A 106 -15.30 -11.92 8.98
CA ARG A 106 -15.53 -13.05 9.89
C ARG A 106 -15.62 -12.68 11.37
N LEU A 107 -14.97 -11.59 11.79
CA LEU A 107 -14.77 -11.28 13.20
C LEU A 107 -15.57 -10.06 13.69
N ARG A 108 -16.57 -9.61 12.95
CA ARG A 108 -17.47 -8.55 13.43
C ARG A 108 -18.28 -9.05 14.62
N ALA A 109 -18.44 -8.19 15.62
CA ALA A 109 -19.26 -8.48 16.80
C ALA A 109 -20.67 -8.97 16.40
N PRO A 110 -21.26 -9.91 17.17
CA PRO A 110 -22.64 -10.37 16.93
C PRO A 110 -23.61 -9.19 16.89
N GLY A 111 -24.42 -9.11 15.81
CA GLY A 111 -25.35 -8.01 15.60
C GLY A 111 -24.78 -6.79 14.85
N MET A 112 -23.49 -6.75 14.59
CA MET A 112 -22.87 -5.71 13.74
C MET A 112 -23.04 -6.04 12.26
N GLY A 113 -24.13 -5.57 11.68
CA GLY A 113 -24.33 -5.62 10.22
C GLY A 113 -23.40 -4.66 9.46
N TRP A 114 -23.27 -4.85 8.15
CA TRP A 114 -22.37 -4.06 7.31
C TRP A 114 -22.56 -2.55 7.50
N PHE A 115 -23.77 -2.03 7.45
CA PHE A 115 -24.08 -0.61 7.61
C PHE A 115 -24.14 -0.13 9.07
N LYS A 116 -23.59 -0.94 10.02
CA LYS A 116 -23.41 -0.53 11.42
C LYS A 116 -21.91 -0.40 11.78
N MET A 117 -21.00 -0.66 10.84
CA MET A 117 -19.57 -0.51 11.07
C MET A 117 -19.18 0.96 11.09
N PRO A 118 -18.14 1.35 11.86
CA PRO A 118 -17.53 2.68 11.78
C PRO A 118 -17.04 3.00 10.36
N LEU A 119 -17.03 4.28 10.00
CA LEU A 119 -16.56 4.71 8.67
C LEU A 119 -15.07 4.43 8.44
N PHE A 120 -14.28 4.48 9.50
CA PHE A 120 -12.87 4.07 9.43
C PHE A 120 -12.71 2.59 9.06
N ALA A 121 -13.52 1.70 9.64
CA ALA A 121 -13.49 0.28 9.24
C ALA A 121 -13.87 0.06 7.76
N TRP A 122 -14.81 0.85 7.22
CA TRP A 122 -15.14 0.84 5.80
C TRP A 122 -13.99 1.36 4.92
N SER A 123 -13.33 2.43 5.35
CA SER A 123 -12.17 2.96 4.61
C SER A 123 -11.00 1.97 4.60
N LEU A 124 -10.75 1.29 5.70
CA LEU A 124 -9.76 0.20 5.75
C LEU A 124 -10.15 -0.98 4.85
N TYR A 125 -11.43 -1.31 4.80
CA TYR A 125 -11.93 -2.36 3.91
C TYR A 125 -11.69 -2.01 2.43
N ALA A 126 -12.05 -0.79 2.02
CA ALA A 126 -11.80 -0.29 0.67
C ALA A 126 -10.31 -0.29 0.33
N THR A 127 -9.47 0.24 1.23
CA THR A 127 -8.01 0.27 1.12
C THR A 127 -7.42 -1.13 0.97
N SER A 128 -7.93 -2.11 1.72
CA SER A 128 -7.44 -3.48 1.69
C SER A 128 -7.67 -4.16 0.34
N TRP A 129 -8.76 -3.86 -0.33
CA TRP A 129 -9.01 -4.33 -1.70
C TRP A 129 -8.01 -3.73 -2.70
N ILE A 130 -7.69 -2.45 -2.58
CA ILE A 130 -6.66 -1.81 -3.41
C ILE A 130 -5.31 -2.50 -3.17
N GLN A 131 -4.92 -2.70 -1.91
CA GLN A 131 -3.67 -3.38 -1.56
C GLN A 131 -3.57 -4.77 -2.19
N LEU A 132 -4.65 -5.55 -2.13
CA LEU A 132 -4.66 -6.92 -2.65
C LEU A 132 -4.60 -6.98 -4.17
N LEU A 133 -5.31 -6.08 -4.87
CA LEU A 133 -5.47 -6.14 -6.33
C LEU A 133 -4.38 -5.38 -7.08
N ALA A 134 -3.99 -4.19 -6.60
CA ALA A 134 -3.07 -3.33 -7.32
C ALA A 134 -1.59 -3.59 -6.99
N THR A 135 -1.26 -3.99 -5.75
CA THR A 135 0.15 -4.19 -5.34
C THR A 135 0.88 -5.27 -6.16
N PRO A 136 0.27 -6.39 -6.58
CA PRO A 136 0.94 -7.36 -7.44
C PRO A 136 1.43 -6.76 -8.77
N ILE A 137 0.72 -5.79 -9.34
CA ILE A 137 1.06 -5.16 -10.62
C ILE A 137 2.36 -4.37 -10.48
N VAL A 138 2.50 -3.55 -9.43
CA VAL A 138 3.77 -2.84 -9.20
C VAL A 138 4.88 -3.83 -8.83
N GLY A 139 4.59 -4.90 -8.12
CA GLY A 139 5.56 -5.95 -7.82
C GLY A 139 6.19 -6.50 -9.10
N ILE A 140 5.38 -6.87 -10.08
CA ILE A 140 5.87 -7.34 -11.39
C ILE A 140 6.66 -6.22 -12.10
N THR A 141 6.15 -4.99 -12.11
CA THR A 141 6.82 -3.84 -12.75
C THR A 141 8.21 -3.59 -12.15
N LEU A 142 8.33 -3.69 -10.84
CA LEU A 142 9.60 -3.52 -10.14
C LEU A 142 10.58 -4.68 -10.43
N LEU A 143 10.09 -5.90 -10.52
CA LEU A 143 10.92 -7.05 -10.95
C LEU A 143 11.41 -6.89 -12.39
N MET A 144 10.61 -6.32 -13.28
CA MET A 144 11.04 -6.03 -14.66
C MET A 144 12.19 -5.03 -14.69
N ILE A 145 12.21 -3.97 -13.85
CA ILE A 145 13.39 -3.08 -13.71
C ILE A 145 14.62 -3.87 -13.26
N ILE A 146 14.47 -4.71 -12.24
CA ILE A 146 15.60 -5.52 -11.75
C ILE A 146 16.13 -6.44 -12.86
N ALA A 147 15.23 -7.10 -13.58
CA ALA A 147 15.58 -8.00 -14.67
C ALA A 147 16.29 -7.26 -15.82
N GLU A 148 15.82 -6.06 -16.19
CA GLU A 148 16.46 -5.26 -17.22
C GLU A 148 17.86 -4.81 -16.82
N ARG A 149 18.04 -4.32 -15.58
CA ARG A 149 19.34 -3.94 -15.04
C ARG A 149 20.32 -5.12 -14.93
N ALA A 150 19.83 -6.29 -14.58
CA ALA A 150 20.66 -7.47 -14.37
C ALA A 150 21.03 -8.19 -15.69
N PHE A 151 20.11 -8.22 -16.65
CA PHE A 151 20.23 -9.04 -17.86
C PHE A 151 20.24 -8.23 -19.17
N GLY A 152 20.02 -6.90 -19.14
CA GLY A 152 19.99 -6.06 -20.34
C GLY A 152 18.87 -6.45 -21.33
N LEU A 153 17.66 -6.75 -20.80
CA LEU A 153 16.57 -7.32 -21.61
C LEU A 153 15.92 -6.33 -22.60
N GLY A 154 16.13 -5.03 -22.44
CA GLY A 154 15.51 -4.03 -23.31
C GLY A 154 13.99 -3.97 -23.18
N LEU A 155 13.47 -4.02 -21.96
CA LEU A 155 12.03 -3.92 -21.72
C LEU A 155 11.55 -2.46 -21.75
N PHE A 156 12.35 -1.58 -21.16
CA PHE A 156 12.01 -0.16 -20.95
C PHE A 156 13.05 0.80 -21.55
N ASP A 157 14.26 0.33 -21.84
CA ASP A 157 15.31 1.16 -22.43
C ASP A 157 15.18 1.24 -23.95
N PRO A 158 14.89 2.45 -24.52
CA PRO A 158 14.80 2.62 -25.96
C PRO A 158 16.08 2.26 -26.72
N ALA A 159 17.25 2.39 -26.08
CA ALA A 159 18.53 2.01 -26.70
C ALA A 159 18.63 0.51 -26.98
N LEU A 160 17.88 -0.30 -26.25
CA LEU A 160 17.78 -1.76 -26.40
C LEU A 160 16.46 -2.20 -27.07
N GLY A 161 15.67 -1.27 -27.59
CA GLY A 161 14.37 -1.53 -28.23
C GLY A 161 13.19 -1.56 -27.27
N GLY A 162 13.37 -1.15 -26.01
CA GLY A 162 12.32 -1.08 -24.98
C GLY A 162 11.42 0.14 -25.09
N ASP A 163 10.33 0.14 -24.32
CA ASP A 163 9.36 1.23 -24.29
C ASP A 163 9.22 1.83 -22.85
N PRO A 164 9.73 3.04 -22.59
CA PRO A 164 9.59 3.70 -21.31
C PRO A 164 8.13 4.09 -20.97
N ILE A 165 7.27 4.24 -21.98
CA ILE A 165 5.84 4.54 -21.75
C ILE A 165 5.15 3.32 -21.16
N LEU A 166 5.52 2.12 -21.59
CA LEU A 166 5.03 0.86 -20.99
C LEU A 166 5.32 0.83 -19.48
N TYR A 167 6.54 1.24 -19.07
CA TYR A 167 6.86 1.35 -17.63
C TYR A 167 5.90 2.29 -16.91
N GLN A 168 5.68 3.48 -17.46
CA GLN A 168 4.82 4.47 -16.82
C GLN A 168 3.39 3.96 -16.66
N HIS A 169 2.83 3.31 -17.67
CA HIS A 169 1.50 2.72 -17.59
C HIS A 169 1.41 1.66 -16.50
N LEU A 170 2.33 0.69 -16.49
CA LEU A 170 2.35 -0.37 -15.47
C LEU A 170 2.53 0.19 -14.04
N PHE A 171 3.41 1.17 -13.88
CA PHE A 171 3.67 1.80 -12.60
C PHE A 171 2.43 2.54 -12.07
N TRP A 172 1.74 3.32 -12.92
CA TRP A 172 0.60 4.14 -12.49
C TRP A 172 -0.70 3.36 -12.32
N ILE A 173 -0.84 2.15 -12.89
CA ILE A 173 -1.94 1.23 -12.55
C ILE A 173 -1.95 0.90 -11.04
N TYR A 174 -0.79 0.89 -10.40
CA TYR A 174 -0.68 0.79 -8.94
C TYR A 174 -0.60 2.14 -8.25
N SER A 175 0.27 3.04 -8.74
CA SER A 175 0.69 4.19 -7.95
C SER A 175 -0.39 5.25 -7.80
N HIS A 176 -1.39 5.29 -8.68
CA HIS A 176 -2.60 6.06 -8.43
C HIS A 176 -3.48 5.40 -7.34
N PRO A 177 -3.84 4.11 -7.41
CA PRO A 177 -4.47 3.43 -6.28
C PRO A 177 -3.68 3.53 -4.96
N ALA A 178 -2.35 3.56 -5.00
CA ALA A 178 -1.52 3.74 -3.81
C ALA A 178 -1.77 5.06 -3.08
N VAL A 179 -2.05 6.16 -3.80
CA VAL A 179 -2.41 7.42 -3.16
C VAL A 179 -3.78 7.34 -2.48
N TYR A 180 -4.67 6.50 -2.99
CA TYR A 180 -5.94 6.20 -2.32
C TYR A 180 -5.75 5.32 -1.08
N ILE A 181 -4.78 4.40 -1.08
CA ILE A 181 -4.37 3.66 0.13
C ILE A 181 -3.97 4.62 1.25
N MET A 182 -3.35 5.75 0.90
CA MET A 182 -2.95 6.78 1.87
C MET A 182 -4.16 7.58 2.36
N VAL A 183 -5.00 8.05 1.44
CA VAL A 183 -6.02 9.06 1.76
C VAL A 183 -7.31 8.47 2.33
N LEU A 184 -7.76 7.30 1.84
CA LEU A 184 -9.02 6.70 2.29
C LEU A 184 -9.06 6.43 3.80
N PRO A 185 -8.04 5.83 4.44
CA PRO A 185 -8.05 5.65 5.88
C PRO A 185 -8.07 6.97 6.65
N GLY A 186 -7.38 8.00 6.15
CA GLY A 186 -7.44 9.35 6.71
C GLY A 186 -8.83 9.96 6.63
N MET A 187 -9.51 9.82 5.50
CA MET A 187 -10.91 10.22 5.33
C MET A 187 -11.85 9.48 6.29
N GLY A 188 -11.61 8.17 6.50
CA GLY A 188 -12.34 7.36 7.46
C GLY A 188 -12.19 7.88 8.90
N VAL A 189 -10.95 8.17 9.33
CA VAL A 189 -10.68 8.76 10.65
C VAL A 189 -11.43 10.09 10.83
N VAL A 190 -11.31 10.99 9.86
CA VAL A 190 -11.99 12.30 9.92
C VAL A 190 -13.51 12.11 9.97
N SER A 191 -14.04 11.18 9.18
CA SER A 191 -15.48 10.90 9.12
C SER A 191 -16.05 10.35 10.43
N ASP A 192 -15.26 9.65 11.24
CA ASP A 192 -15.67 9.18 12.57
C ASP A 192 -15.47 10.25 13.64
N ILE A 193 -14.43 11.11 13.54
CA ILE A 193 -14.12 12.14 14.52
C ILE A 193 -15.11 13.32 14.44
N VAL A 194 -15.43 13.80 13.24
CA VAL A 194 -16.28 14.99 13.03
C VAL A 194 -17.66 14.86 13.71
N PRO A 195 -18.41 13.75 13.59
CA PRO A 195 -19.67 13.57 14.28
C PRO A 195 -19.55 13.64 15.81
N VAL A 196 -18.48 13.09 16.37
CA VAL A 196 -18.24 13.10 17.81
C VAL A 196 -18.01 14.51 18.32
N PHE A 197 -17.11 15.27 17.68
CA PHE A 197 -16.81 16.64 18.09
C PHE A 197 -17.96 17.62 17.85
N SER A 198 -18.69 17.45 16.75
CA SER A 198 -19.86 18.28 16.44
C SER A 198 -21.12 17.88 17.25
N ARG A 199 -21.09 16.73 17.95
CA ARG A 199 -22.24 16.15 18.66
C ARG A 199 -23.46 15.96 17.76
N LYS A 200 -23.24 15.63 16.49
CA LYS A 200 -24.29 15.42 15.48
C LYS A 200 -24.08 14.09 14.78
N PRO A 201 -25.14 13.38 14.37
CA PRO A 201 -25.00 12.15 13.60
C PRO A 201 -24.31 12.44 12.26
N ALA A 202 -23.57 11.45 11.75
CA ALA A 202 -22.95 11.55 10.44
C ALA A 202 -24.02 11.72 9.35
N PHE A 203 -23.93 12.79 8.59
CA PHE A 203 -24.82 13.02 7.46
C PHE A 203 -24.44 12.11 6.30
N GLY A 204 -25.42 11.40 5.73
CA GLY A 204 -25.19 10.61 4.54
C GLY A 204 -24.26 9.40 4.72
N TYR A 205 -24.25 8.74 5.89
CA TYR A 205 -23.38 7.60 6.20
C TYR A 205 -23.29 6.58 5.04
N LYS A 206 -24.42 6.14 4.46
CA LYS A 206 -24.41 5.18 3.34
C LYS A 206 -23.74 5.75 2.09
N ALA A 207 -23.91 7.04 1.82
CA ALA A 207 -23.28 7.69 0.68
C ALA A 207 -21.75 7.74 0.86
N ILE A 208 -21.27 8.03 2.08
CA ILE A 208 -19.83 8.00 2.39
C ILE A 208 -19.25 6.59 2.22
N VAL A 209 -19.96 5.55 2.68
CA VAL A 209 -19.56 4.16 2.48
C VAL A 209 -19.46 3.81 0.99
N VAL A 210 -20.52 4.11 0.23
CA VAL A 210 -20.54 3.80 -1.22
C VAL A 210 -19.44 4.57 -1.96
N SER A 211 -19.23 5.85 -1.64
CA SER A 211 -18.17 6.64 -2.26
C SER A 211 -16.76 6.10 -1.94
N SER A 212 -16.52 5.66 -0.71
CA SER A 212 -15.23 5.04 -0.33
C SER A 212 -14.96 3.75 -1.13
N ILE A 213 -15.98 2.92 -1.32
CA ILE A 213 -15.86 1.71 -2.14
C ILE A 213 -15.72 2.08 -3.63
N ALA A 214 -16.49 3.03 -4.14
CA ALA A 214 -16.38 3.47 -5.52
C ALA A 214 -14.98 4.01 -5.86
N ILE A 215 -14.39 4.82 -4.98
CA ILE A 215 -13.03 5.35 -5.14
C ILE A 215 -11.99 4.21 -5.18
N ALA A 216 -12.20 3.12 -4.43
CA ALA A 216 -11.27 2.00 -4.44
C ALA A 216 -11.24 1.24 -5.78
N PHE A 217 -12.28 1.37 -6.60
CA PHE A 217 -12.42 0.67 -7.89
C PHE A 217 -12.47 1.62 -9.10
N ALA A 218 -12.31 2.94 -8.90
CA ALA A 218 -12.22 3.95 -9.96
C ALA A 218 -10.80 4.08 -10.49
#